data_570201140b15ccf47816263b6440b881
#
_entry.id   570201140b15ccf47816263b6440b881
#
_cell.length_a   1.000
_cell.length_b   1.000
_cell.length_c   1.000
_cell.angle_alpha   90.00
_cell.angle_beta   90.00
_cell.angle_gamma   90.00
#
_symmetry.space_group_name_H-M   'P 1'
#
loop_
_entity.id
_entity.type
_entity.pdbx_description
1 polymer ?
#
loop_
_entity_poly.entity_id
_entity_poly.type
_entity_poly.pdbx_seq_one_letter_code
_entity_poly.pdbx_strand_id
1 'polypeptide(L)'
;MFVGRGYEYFWTQWTIGSAEFSDKPMPRPPEEDLYYDFFKAKHTTQYLENYTNVHSHAGQTLRDRIKFGIEVLSVDKLDGKWVISTTNIDDNTLHTFHASKLMVASGMTSVPNMPVLPGQENFGGPIIHQEAFGSSRILTSPDIKTITVLGGAKSSADMVYAAVKAGKTVTWVFKASDTTGPGFFLSPKGKGPYKNAFDIGMTRVAATFTPSFINSDTWWTRLLHGSKYGVKLMGSFWSTVDKETRQDADFEHRKNLGGFKDLKPHTP
;
A
#
# COMPACT_ATOMS: atom_id res chain seq x y z
N MET A 1 8.31 14.94 1.63
CA MET A 1 9.55 14.20 1.33
C MET A 1 9.23 12.71 1.40
N PHE A 2 9.01 12.08 0.24
CA PHE A 2 8.72 10.65 0.14
C PHE A 2 10.00 9.80 0.04
N VAL A 3 11.15 10.47 0.05
CA VAL A 3 12.48 9.87 -0.05
C VAL A 3 12.84 9.29 1.31
N GLY A 4 12.89 7.98 1.42
CA GLY A 4 13.36 7.29 2.61
C GLY A 4 12.51 6.11 3.10
N ARG A 5 11.28 5.94 2.62
CA ARG A 5 10.42 4.84 3.09
C ARG A 5 10.62 3.50 2.35
N GLY A 6 11.68 3.39 1.52
CA GLY A 6 12.14 2.11 0.95
C GLY A 6 11.28 1.44 -0.08
N TYR A 7 10.26 2.13 -0.56
CA TYR A 7 9.33 1.58 -1.53
C TYR A 7 9.70 1.92 -2.98
N GLU A 8 10.87 2.50 -3.20
CA GLU A 8 11.28 2.98 -4.52
C GLU A 8 11.26 1.88 -5.60
N TYR A 9 11.69 0.67 -5.23
CA TYR A 9 11.76 -0.48 -6.13
C TYR A 9 10.57 -1.42 -6.02
N PHE A 10 9.62 -1.15 -5.14
CA PHE A 10 8.44 -1.99 -4.95
C PHE A 10 7.40 -1.72 -6.03
N TRP A 11 6.65 -2.74 -6.35
CA TRP A 11 5.54 -2.63 -7.29
C TRP A 11 4.33 -1.95 -6.63
N THR A 12 3.72 -1.04 -7.37
CA THR A 12 2.45 -0.44 -6.94
C THR A 12 1.33 -1.48 -6.93
N GLN A 13 0.26 -1.16 -6.19
CA GLN A 13 -1.01 -1.88 -6.29
C GLN A 13 -2.01 -1.14 -7.22
N TRP A 14 -1.52 -0.16 -7.97
CA TRP A 14 -2.25 0.69 -8.89
C TRP A 14 -1.66 0.56 -10.28
N THR A 15 -2.50 0.78 -11.27
CA THR A 15 -2.07 0.81 -12.68
C THR A 15 -1.95 2.25 -13.18
N ILE A 16 -1.24 2.43 -14.29
CA ILE A 16 -1.27 3.69 -15.04
C ILE A 16 -2.73 4.00 -15.40
N GLY A 17 -3.10 5.27 -15.31
CA GLY A 17 -4.47 5.74 -15.53
C GLY A 17 -5.35 5.72 -14.27
N SER A 18 -4.98 4.95 -13.23
CA SER A 18 -5.72 4.91 -11.96
C SER A 18 -5.03 5.65 -10.82
N ALA A 19 -3.71 5.84 -10.90
CA ALA A 19 -2.89 6.49 -9.89
C ALA A 19 -2.44 7.89 -10.34
N GLU A 20 -3.33 8.65 -10.94
CA GLU A 20 -3.04 9.97 -11.49
C GLU A 20 -4.18 10.95 -11.25
N PHE A 21 -3.88 12.23 -11.26
CA PHE A 21 -4.89 13.29 -11.22
C PHE A 21 -5.49 13.51 -12.61
N SER A 22 -6.78 13.86 -12.66
CA SER A 22 -7.54 13.98 -13.92
C SER A 22 -7.01 15.07 -14.86
N ASP A 23 -6.34 16.06 -14.32
CA ASP A 23 -5.79 17.22 -15.05
C ASP A 23 -4.32 17.03 -15.46
N LYS A 24 -3.67 15.96 -15.02
CA LYS A 24 -2.26 15.68 -15.32
C LYS A 24 -2.02 14.17 -15.41
N PRO A 25 -2.13 13.58 -16.59
CA PRO A 25 -1.80 12.16 -16.77
C PRO A 25 -0.36 11.83 -16.37
N MET A 26 -0.18 10.65 -15.77
CA MET A 26 1.16 10.15 -15.43
C MET A 26 1.90 9.76 -16.72
N PRO A 27 3.13 10.24 -16.93
CA PRO A 27 3.97 9.73 -18.03
C PRO A 27 4.17 8.23 -17.89
N ARG A 28 4.06 7.50 -19.00
CA ARG A 28 4.28 6.06 -18.99
C ARG A 28 5.72 5.73 -18.56
N PRO A 29 5.93 4.96 -17.52
CA PRO A 29 7.25 4.48 -17.12
C PRO A 29 7.91 3.62 -18.22
N PRO A 30 9.26 3.44 -18.20
CA PRO A 30 9.94 2.49 -19.06
C PRO A 30 9.40 1.07 -18.88
N GLU A 31 9.44 0.26 -19.96
CA GLU A 31 8.85 -1.10 -19.96
C GLU A 31 9.46 -2.03 -18.90
N GLU A 32 10.74 -1.84 -18.55
CA GLU A 32 11.41 -2.60 -17.47
C GLU A 32 10.87 -2.29 -16.06
N ASP A 33 10.14 -1.18 -15.92
CA ASP A 33 9.49 -0.77 -14.69
C ASP A 33 7.97 -1.01 -14.72
N LEU A 34 7.48 -1.75 -15.73
CA LEU A 34 6.08 -2.07 -15.93
C LEU A 34 5.82 -3.57 -15.84
N TYR A 35 4.66 -3.93 -15.31
CA TYR A 35 4.14 -5.30 -15.30
C TYR A 35 2.61 -5.26 -15.37
N TYR A 36 2.03 -5.52 -16.53
CA TYR A 36 0.60 -5.38 -16.79
C TYR A 36 0.03 -4.00 -16.39
N ASP A 37 0.75 -2.92 -16.72
CA ASP A 37 0.51 -1.52 -16.35
C ASP A 37 0.63 -1.20 -14.84
N PHE A 38 0.93 -2.17 -13.98
CA PHE A 38 1.48 -1.89 -12.66
C PHE A 38 2.92 -1.41 -12.82
N PHE A 39 3.37 -0.53 -11.95
CA PHE A 39 4.67 0.11 -12.10
C PHE A 39 5.43 0.19 -10.78
N LYS A 40 6.73 0.48 -10.85
CA LYS A 40 7.55 0.66 -9.63
C LYS A 40 7.21 1.96 -8.92
N ALA A 41 7.14 1.90 -7.59
CA ALA A 41 6.68 3.00 -6.72
C ALA A 41 7.48 4.31 -6.89
N LYS A 42 8.75 4.25 -7.32
CA LYS A 42 9.57 5.45 -7.62
C LYS A 42 8.89 6.41 -8.59
N HIS A 43 8.11 5.91 -9.54
CA HIS A 43 7.41 6.74 -10.51
C HIS A 43 6.24 7.52 -9.89
N THR A 44 5.63 7.01 -8.81
CA THR A 44 4.64 7.78 -8.05
C THR A 44 5.28 9.01 -7.41
N THR A 45 6.44 8.84 -6.80
CA THR A 45 7.19 9.96 -6.20
C THR A 45 7.53 11.02 -7.24
N GLN A 46 8.12 10.60 -8.37
CA GLN A 46 8.46 11.51 -9.47
C GLN A 46 7.25 12.25 -10.02
N TYR A 47 6.13 11.53 -10.16
CA TYR A 47 4.87 12.12 -10.63
C TYR A 47 4.34 13.19 -9.66
N LEU A 48 4.29 12.90 -8.35
CA LEU A 48 3.82 13.84 -7.34
C LEU A 48 4.73 15.07 -7.21
N GLU A 49 6.05 14.88 -7.27
CA GLU A 49 7.01 15.99 -7.28
C GLU A 49 6.82 16.86 -8.51
N ASN A 50 6.67 16.26 -9.69
CA ASN A 50 6.38 17.01 -10.92
C ASN A 50 5.05 17.74 -10.80
N TYR A 51 4.00 17.08 -10.32
CA TYR A 51 2.68 17.67 -10.14
C TYR A 51 2.74 18.94 -9.29
N THR A 52 3.42 18.87 -8.14
CA THR A 52 3.53 20.01 -7.21
C THR A 52 4.38 21.15 -7.76
N ASN A 53 5.35 20.88 -8.63
CA ASN A 53 6.21 21.88 -9.23
C ASN A 53 5.58 22.61 -10.42
N VAL A 54 4.73 21.93 -11.21
CA VAL A 54 4.13 22.54 -12.42
C VAL A 54 2.82 23.26 -12.14
N HIS A 55 2.09 22.86 -11.11
CA HIS A 55 0.82 23.51 -10.75
C HIS A 55 1.08 24.72 -9.87
N SER A 56 0.59 25.87 -10.31
CA SER A 56 0.73 27.14 -9.60
C SER A 56 -0.62 27.84 -9.42
N HIS A 57 -0.71 28.64 -8.37
CA HIS A 57 -1.84 29.53 -8.09
C HIS A 57 -1.32 30.81 -7.45
N ALA A 58 -1.77 31.98 -7.96
CA ALA A 58 -1.34 33.30 -7.49
C ALA A 58 0.20 33.44 -7.45
N GLY A 59 0.88 32.98 -8.50
CA GLY A 59 2.34 33.13 -8.68
C GLY A 59 3.21 32.20 -7.82
N GLN A 60 2.62 31.27 -7.09
CA GLN A 60 3.35 30.26 -6.28
C GLN A 60 2.98 28.87 -6.74
N THR A 61 3.97 27.97 -6.82
CA THR A 61 3.73 26.56 -7.09
C THR A 61 3.05 25.89 -5.89
N LEU A 62 2.44 24.72 -6.09
CA LEU A 62 1.96 23.92 -4.95
C LEU A 62 3.13 23.53 -4.04
N ARG A 63 4.32 23.28 -4.61
CA ARG A 63 5.53 22.96 -3.84
C ARG A 63 5.91 24.09 -2.87
N ASP A 64 5.83 25.34 -3.30
CA ASP A 64 6.16 26.52 -2.47
C ASP A 64 5.17 26.68 -1.29
N ARG A 65 3.96 26.13 -1.42
CA ARG A 65 2.92 26.20 -0.39
C ARG A 65 3.03 25.10 0.65
N ILE A 66 3.76 24.03 0.38
CA ILE A 66 3.95 22.94 1.32
C ILE A 66 5.02 23.34 2.35
N LYS A 67 4.66 23.29 3.61
CA LYS A 67 5.58 23.49 4.72
C LYS A 67 6.03 22.13 5.24
N PHE A 68 7.30 21.80 4.97
CA PHE A 68 7.92 20.57 5.44
C PHE A 68 8.49 20.76 6.85
N GLY A 69 8.69 19.65 7.56
CA GLY A 69 9.26 19.68 8.89
C GLY A 69 8.35 20.33 9.95
N ILE A 70 7.05 20.45 9.67
CA ILE A 70 6.07 21.02 10.58
C ILE A 70 5.16 19.92 11.13
N GLU A 71 5.18 19.74 12.43
CA GLU A 71 4.27 18.86 13.16
C GLU A 71 3.09 19.66 13.72
N VAL A 72 1.88 19.16 13.53
CA VAL A 72 0.66 19.75 14.08
C VAL A 72 0.44 19.23 15.49
N LEU A 73 0.42 20.11 16.48
CA LEU A 73 0.23 19.78 17.89
C LEU A 73 -1.24 19.80 18.30
N SER A 74 -1.97 20.84 17.90
CA SER A 74 -3.39 20.94 18.16
C SER A 74 -4.12 21.71 17.06
N VAL A 75 -5.42 21.48 16.98
CA VAL A 75 -6.33 22.17 16.07
C VAL A 75 -7.59 22.55 16.83
N ASP A 76 -7.84 23.86 16.91
CA ASP A 76 -8.99 24.42 17.61
C ASP A 76 -9.83 25.30 16.68
N LYS A 77 -11.11 25.45 16.96
CA LYS A 77 -11.98 26.35 16.21
C LYS A 77 -12.39 27.51 17.11
N LEU A 78 -11.85 28.70 16.85
CA LEU A 78 -12.11 29.91 17.60
C LEU A 78 -12.72 30.96 16.67
N ASP A 79 -13.83 31.57 17.06
CA ASP A 79 -14.53 32.63 16.31
C ASP A 79 -14.78 32.29 14.83
N GLY A 80 -15.12 31.03 14.55
CA GLY A 80 -15.39 30.54 13.19
C GLY A 80 -14.15 30.26 12.34
N LYS A 81 -12.94 30.50 12.86
CA LYS A 81 -11.67 30.21 12.21
C LYS A 81 -10.96 29.01 12.85
N TRP A 82 -10.19 28.28 12.06
CA TRP A 82 -9.32 27.24 12.56
C TRP A 82 -7.99 27.86 13.02
N VAL A 83 -7.58 27.51 14.23
CA VAL A 83 -6.29 27.85 14.83
C VAL A 83 -5.49 26.57 14.93
N ILE A 84 -4.35 26.53 14.27
CA ILE A 84 -3.52 25.33 14.13
C ILE A 84 -2.18 25.61 14.80
N SER A 85 -1.95 25.00 15.95
CA SER A 85 -0.68 25.09 16.67
C SER A 85 0.28 24.02 16.16
N THR A 86 1.49 24.42 15.86
CA THR A 86 2.49 23.56 15.24
C THR A 86 3.87 23.78 15.84
N THR A 87 4.74 22.80 15.66
CA THR A 87 6.18 22.91 15.94
C THR A 87 6.99 22.55 14.72
N ASN A 88 8.10 23.23 14.53
CA ASN A 88 9.12 22.81 13.56
C ASN A 88 9.94 21.68 14.21
N ILE A 89 10.07 20.54 13.52
CA ILE A 89 10.74 19.35 14.06
C ILE A 89 12.26 19.48 14.12
N ASP A 90 12.84 20.45 13.40
CA ASP A 90 14.30 20.62 13.33
C ASP A 90 14.82 21.49 14.48
N ASP A 91 14.07 22.54 14.87
CA ASP A 91 14.47 23.53 15.87
C ASP A 91 13.50 23.71 17.05
N ASN A 92 12.38 22.96 17.06
CA ASN A 92 11.29 23.03 18.04
C ASN A 92 10.60 24.42 18.13
N THR A 93 10.73 25.25 17.10
CA THR A 93 10.03 26.54 17.06
C THR A 93 8.54 26.36 16.94
N LEU A 94 7.77 27.04 17.78
CA LEU A 94 6.31 27.02 17.76
C LEU A 94 5.78 28.04 16.75
N HIS A 95 4.78 27.60 15.97
CA HIS A 95 4.06 28.46 15.03
C HIS A 95 2.56 28.26 15.16
N THR A 96 1.81 29.31 14.86
CA THR A 96 0.34 29.27 14.81
C THR A 96 -0.13 29.70 13.44
N PHE A 97 -0.98 28.88 12.81
CA PHE A 97 -1.63 29.19 11.55
C PHE A 97 -3.12 29.41 11.77
N HIS A 98 -3.69 30.32 10.98
CA HIS A 98 -5.13 30.60 10.97
C HIS A 98 -5.70 30.24 9.60
N ALA A 99 -6.83 29.55 9.57
CA ALA A 99 -7.48 29.16 8.32
C ALA A 99 -9.00 29.26 8.44
N SER A 100 -9.65 29.63 7.34
CA SER A 100 -11.12 29.61 7.25
C SER A 100 -11.69 28.19 7.03
N LYS A 101 -10.87 27.33 6.41
CA LYS A 101 -11.21 25.92 6.10
C LYS A 101 -10.03 25.04 6.47
N LEU A 102 -10.34 23.82 6.94
CA LEU A 102 -9.35 22.81 7.27
C LEU A 102 -9.72 21.49 6.57
N MET A 103 -8.72 20.85 6.01
CA MET A 103 -8.81 19.47 5.50
C MET A 103 -7.76 18.63 6.21
N VAL A 104 -8.19 17.60 6.93
CA VAL A 104 -7.29 16.64 7.57
C VAL A 104 -7.06 15.48 6.60
N ALA A 105 -5.81 15.30 6.18
CA ALA A 105 -5.40 14.29 5.21
C ALA A 105 -4.16 13.51 5.69
N SER A 106 -4.09 13.23 7.00
CA SER A 106 -2.95 12.58 7.66
C SER A 106 -2.79 11.08 7.32
N GLY A 107 -3.81 10.47 6.71
CA GLY A 107 -3.84 9.03 6.43
C GLY A 107 -4.16 8.19 7.67
N MET A 108 -4.24 6.87 7.48
CA MET A 108 -4.59 5.91 8.55
C MET A 108 -3.38 5.18 9.13
N THR A 109 -2.21 5.29 8.52
CA THR A 109 -1.01 4.49 8.87
C THR A 109 0.22 5.36 9.12
N SER A 110 0.01 6.57 9.65
CA SER A 110 1.07 7.55 9.88
C SER A 110 1.92 7.28 11.12
N VAL A 111 1.37 6.52 12.08
CA VAL A 111 2.07 6.19 13.33
C VAL A 111 2.39 4.70 13.34
N PRO A 112 3.68 4.31 13.45
CA PRO A 112 4.08 2.91 13.56
C PRO A 112 3.51 2.26 14.82
N ASN A 113 2.89 1.10 14.67
CA ASN A 113 2.45 0.27 15.80
C ASN A 113 3.42 -0.92 15.94
N MET A 114 4.40 -0.78 16.82
CA MET A 114 5.37 -1.83 17.11
C MET A 114 4.85 -2.74 18.23
N PRO A 115 4.68 -4.05 17.98
CA PRO A 115 4.37 -4.98 19.04
C PRO A 115 5.56 -5.14 19.99
N VAL A 116 5.29 -5.28 21.28
CA VAL A 116 6.30 -5.69 22.24
C VAL A 116 6.53 -7.20 22.08
N LEU A 117 7.76 -7.58 21.76
CA LEU A 117 8.12 -8.98 21.57
C LEU A 117 8.84 -9.48 22.84
N PRO A 118 8.35 -10.53 23.50
CA PRO A 118 9.04 -11.11 24.65
C PRO A 118 10.47 -11.52 24.28
N GLY A 119 11.45 -11.05 25.04
CA GLY A 119 12.86 -11.34 24.81
C GLY A 119 13.55 -10.44 23.79
N GLN A 120 12.87 -9.41 23.27
CA GLN A 120 13.47 -8.48 22.28
C GLN A 120 14.72 -7.76 22.81
N GLU A 121 14.81 -7.59 24.11
CA GLU A 121 15.96 -6.99 24.80
C GLU A 121 17.24 -7.84 24.67
N ASN A 122 17.11 -9.14 24.39
CA ASN A 122 18.23 -10.06 24.17
C ASN A 122 18.60 -10.22 22.70
N PHE A 123 17.87 -9.55 21.80
CA PHE A 123 18.12 -9.60 20.36
C PHE A 123 19.22 -8.61 19.99
N GLY A 124 20.40 -9.11 19.63
CA GLY A 124 21.58 -8.29 19.34
C GLY A 124 21.55 -7.51 18.01
N GLY A 125 20.47 -7.58 17.26
CA GLY A 125 20.31 -6.90 15.98
C GLY A 125 19.29 -5.75 16.01
N PRO A 126 19.19 -4.95 14.95
CA PRO A 126 18.18 -3.90 14.84
C PRO A 126 16.78 -4.50 14.70
N ILE A 127 15.81 -3.95 15.45
CA ILE A 127 14.38 -4.22 15.29
C ILE A 127 13.76 -2.94 14.76
N ILE A 128 13.18 -3.01 13.57
CA ILE A 128 12.63 -1.83 12.90
C ILE A 128 11.20 -2.07 12.39
N HIS A 129 10.42 -1.01 12.33
CA HIS A 129 9.16 -1.00 11.63
C HIS A 129 9.37 -0.89 10.11
N GLN A 130 8.40 -1.36 9.31
CA GLN A 130 8.44 -1.27 7.84
C GLN A 130 8.72 0.15 7.33
N GLU A 131 8.27 1.17 8.05
CA GLU A 131 8.45 2.57 7.68
C GLU A 131 9.92 2.98 7.62
N ALA A 132 10.74 2.42 8.52
CA ALA A 132 12.18 2.66 8.56
C ALA A 132 12.97 1.73 7.62
N PHE A 133 12.33 0.76 6.98
CA PHE A 133 13.02 -0.26 6.19
C PHE A 133 13.88 0.33 5.07
N GLY A 134 13.36 1.32 4.35
CA GLY A 134 14.07 1.91 3.23
C GLY A 134 15.20 2.86 3.58
N SER A 135 15.10 3.53 4.72
CA SER A 135 16.17 4.38 5.24
C SER A 135 17.23 3.57 6.01
N SER A 136 16.91 2.33 6.35
CA SER A 136 17.82 1.43 7.06
C SER A 136 18.89 0.87 6.14
N ARG A 137 20.03 0.50 6.70
CA ARG A 137 21.11 -0.20 5.97
C ARG A 137 20.95 -1.72 6.00
N ILE A 138 19.79 -2.24 6.36
CA ILE A 138 19.58 -3.70 6.54
C ILE A 138 19.90 -4.48 5.26
N LEU A 139 19.49 -3.96 4.11
CA LEU A 139 19.73 -4.65 2.84
C LEU A 139 21.18 -4.55 2.36
N THR A 140 21.85 -3.44 2.63
CA THR A 140 23.20 -3.14 2.11
C THR A 140 24.33 -3.48 3.07
N SER A 141 24.05 -3.64 4.38
CA SER A 141 25.07 -4.01 5.36
C SER A 141 25.59 -5.43 5.12
N PRO A 142 26.91 -5.65 4.98
CA PRO A 142 27.50 -6.97 4.84
C PRO A 142 27.41 -7.80 6.12
N ASP A 143 27.28 -7.16 7.28
CA ASP A 143 27.21 -7.82 8.59
C ASP A 143 25.85 -8.47 8.84
N ILE A 144 24.80 -7.96 8.20
CA ILE A 144 23.45 -8.51 8.31
C ILE A 144 23.27 -9.57 7.22
N LYS A 145 23.34 -10.83 7.61
CA LYS A 145 23.16 -11.98 6.69
C LYS A 145 21.75 -12.55 6.73
N THR A 146 21.14 -12.50 7.89
CA THR A 146 19.81 -13.09 8.14
C THR A 146 18.82 -12.01 8.57
N ILE A 147 17.61 -12.05 8.03
CA ILE A 147 16.53 -11.13 8.34
C ILE A 147 15.29 -11.93 8.71
N THR A 148 14.65 -11.60 9.83
CA THR A 148 13.34 -12.14 10.18
C THR A 148 12.29 -11.06 9.92
N VAL A 149 11.27 -11.39 9.13
CA VAL A 149 10.14 -10.51 8.82
C VAL A 149 8.90 -11.01 9.53
N LEU A 150 8.28 -10.15 10.34
CA LEU A 150 7.04 -10.46 11.07
C LEU A 150 5.84 -9.83 10.38
N GLY A 151 4.83 -10.64 10.07
CA GLY A 151 3.59 -10.19 9.45
C GLY A 151 3.32 -10.83 8.09
N GLY A 152 2.06 -10.91 7.69
CA GLY A 152 1.61 -11.58 6.47
C GLY A 152 1.04 -10.65 5.40
N ALA A 153 1.09 -9.32 5.58
CA ALA A 153 0.52 -8.37 4.65
C ALA A 153 1.49 -7.99 3.51
N LYS A 154 1.02 -7.16 2.58
CA LYS A 154 1.76 -6.74 1.38
C LYS A 154 3.13 -6.16 1.71
N SER A 155 3.24 -5.30 2.71
CA SER A 155 4.53 -4.70 3.10
C SER A 155 5.55 -5.74 3.57
N SER A 156 5.11 -6.78 4.29
CA SER A 156 6.01 -7.88 4.69
C SER A 156 6.46 -8.70 3.49
N ALA A 157 5.57 -8.97 2.54
CA ALA A 157 5.93 -9.64 1.29
C ALA A 157 6.97 -8.85 0.49
N ASP A 158 6.81 -7.53 0.38
CA ASP A 158 7.76 -6.64 -0.28
C ASP A 158 9.13 -6.67 0.42
N MET A 159 9.16 -6.61 1.75
CA MET A 159 10.41 -6.69 2.53
C MET A 159 11.11 -8.03 2.34
N VAL A 160 10.36 -9.14 2.39
CA VAL A 160 10.89 -10.49 2.12
C VAL A 160 11.51 -10.54 0.72
N TYR A 161 10.77 -10.08 -0.29
CA TYR A 161 11.25 -10.06 -1.66
C TYR A 161 12.53 -9.24 -1.82
N ALA A 162 12.56 -8.03 -1.26
CA ALA A 162 13.73 -7.15 -1.32
C ALA A 162 14.94 -7.77 -0.60
N ALA A 163 14.73 -8.38 0.56
CA ALA A 163 15.80 -9.03 1.31
C ALA A 163 16.39 -10.24 0.57
N VAL A 164 15.55 -11.08 -0.02
CA VAL A 164 16.00 -12.22 -0.84
C VAL A 164 16.76 -11.73 -2.08
N LYS A 165 16.27 -10.68 -2.76
CA LYS A 165 16.98 -10.07 -3.88
C LYS A 165 18.32 -9.47 -3.50
N ALA A 166 18.47 -8.98 -2.27
CA ALA A 166 19.73 -8.51 -1.72
C ALA A 166 20.67 -9.64 -1.23
N GLY A 167 20.32 -10.91 -1.49
CA GLY A 167 21.13 -12.08 -1.11
C GLY A 167 21.08 -12.43 0.37
N LYS A 168 20.07 -11.93 1.12
CA LYS A 168 19.90 -12.24 2.55
C LYS A 168 19.16 -13.57 2.73
N THR A 169 19.47 -14.28 3.81
CA THR A 169 18.65 -15.39 4.28
C THR A 169 17.44 -14.81 5.03
N VAL A 170 16.23 -15.24 4.66
CA VAL A 170 15.00 -14.65 5.23
C VAL A 170 14.18 -15.72 5.94
N THR A 171 13.78 -15.40 7.17
CA THR A 171 12.75 -16.13 7.90
C THR A 171 11.49 -15.27 7.90
N TRP A 172 10.40 -15.78 7.33
CA TRP A 172 9.13 -15.07 7.28
C TRP A 172 8.15 -15.69 8.27
N VAL A 173 7.75 -14.92 9.29
CA VAL A 173 6.87 -15.35 10.39
C VAL A 173 5.54 -14.61 10.31
N PHE A 174 4.45 -15.34 10.25
CA PHE A 174 3.10 -14.79 10.21
C PHE A 174 2.11 -15.72 10.92
N LYS A 175 0.95 -15.18 11.29
CA LYS A 175 -0.12 -15.97 11.89
C LYS A 175 -0.77 -16.84 10.82
N ALA A 176 -0.89 -18.12 11.10
CA ALA A 176 -1.74 -19.02 10.32
C ALA A 176 -3.19 -18.84 10.80
N SER A 177 -3.93 -17.91 10.20
CA SER A 177 -5.36 -17.77 10.48
C SER A 177 -6.12 -17.53 9.18
N ASP A 178 -7.39 -17.90 9.15
CA ASP A 178 -8.27 -17.75 7.99
C ASP A 178 -8.51 -16.26 7.62
N THR A 179 -8.19 -15.32 8.53
CA THR A 179 -8.49 -13.89 8.35
C THR A 179 -7.27 -12.98 8.34
N THR A 180 -6.11 -13.44 8.79
CA THR A 180 -4.92 -12.59 8.98
C THR A 180 -3.62 -13.19 8.45
N GLY A 181 -3.67 -14.36 7.82
CA GLY A 181 -2.51 -15.00 7.19
C GLY A 181 -2.09 -14.26 5.91
N PRO A 182 -0.92 -14.59 5.35
CA PRO A 182 -0.53 -14.05 4.06
C PRO A 182 -1.50 -14.54 3.02
N GLY A 183 -2.12 -13.60 2.32
CA GLY A 183 -2.98 -13.89 1.18
C GLY A 183 -2.19 -13.90 -0.11
N PHE A 184 -2.73 -14.58 -1.11
CA PHE A 184 -2.28 -14.39 -2.47
C PHE A 184 -2.82 -13.07 -2.99
N PHE A 185 -1.97 -12.28 -3.61
CA PHE A 185 -2.43 -11.18 -4.42
C PHE A 185 -3.00 -11.75 -5.71
N LEU A 186 -4.08 -11.13 -6.20
CA LEU A 186 -4.67 -11.51 -7.47
C LEU A 186 -3.61 -11.42 -8.58
N SER A 187 -3.69 -12.32 -9.55
CA SER A 187 -2.86 -12.21 -10.76
C SER A 187 -3.05 -10.83 -11.38
N PRO A 188 -1.98 -10.12 -11.73
CA PRO A 188 -2.06 -8.83 -12.40
C PRO A 188 -2.56 -8.94 -13.84
N LYS A 189 -2.61 -10.15 -14.40
CA LYS A 189 -2.94 -10.44 -15.79
C LYS A 189 -4.38 -10.07 -16.11
N GLY A 190 -4.57 -9.43 -17.23
CA GLY A 190 -5.90 -9.12 -17.76
C GLY A 190 -6.56 -10.31 -18.44
N LYS A 191 -7.84 -10.13 -18.79
CA LYS A 191 -8.64 -11.16 -19.48
C LYS A 191 -9.54 -10.51 -20.53
N GLY A 192 -9.58 -11.08 -21.70
CA GLY A 192 -10.37 -10.55 -22.83
C GLY A 192 -9.90 -9.15 -23.24
N PRO A 193 -10.78 -8.15 -23.27
CA PRO A 193 -10.41 -6.79 -23.67
C PRO A 193 -9.64 -6.00 -22.60
N TYR A 194 -9.52 -6.53 -21.39
CA TYR A 194 -8.89 -5.86 -20.25
C TYR A 194 -7.39 -6.16 -20.19
N LYS A 195 -6.57 -5.14 -20.04
CA LYS A 195 -5.10 -5.26 -20.02
C LYS A 195 -4.58 -5.89 -18.74
N ASN A 196 -5.26 -5.66 -17.65
CA ASN A 196 -4.85 -6.12 -16.31
C ASN A 196 -6.05 -6.42 -15.42
N ALA A 197 -5.80 -7.02 -14.28
CA ALA A 197 -6.84 -7.37 -13.32
C ALA A 197 -7.52 -6.13 -12.69
N PHE A 198 -6.82 -5.00 -12.62
CA PHE A 198 -7.38 -3.76 -12.11
C PHE A 198 -8.46 -3.21 -13.03
N ASP A 199 -8.25 -3.24 -14.35
CA ASP A 199 -9.25 -2.86 -15.34
C ASP A 199 -10.53 -3.70 -15.20
N ILE A 200 -10.38 -5.01 -14.93
CA ILE A 200 -11.52 -5.90 -14.66
C ILE A 200 -12.22 -5.47 -13.37
N GLY A 201 -11.46 -5.21 -12.31
CA GLY A 201 -11.98 -4.79 -11.00
C GLY A 201 -12.75 -3.46 -11.04
N MET A 202 -12.38 -2.55 -11.96
CA MET A 202 -13.05 -1.26 -12.13
C MET A 202 -14.33 -1.33 -12.96
N THR A 203 -14.72 -2.50 -13.44
CA THR A 203 -16.01 -2.66 -14.13
C THR A 203 -17.19 -2.57 -13.17
N ARG A 204 -18.35 -2.11 -13.66
CA ARG A 204 -19.59 -2.08 -12.86
C ARG A 204 -19.98 -3.47 -12.35
N VAL A 205 -19.71 -4.50 -13.13
CA VAL A 205 -20.00 -5.89 -12.75
C VAL A 205 -19.11 -6.30 -11.58
N ALA A 206 -17.81 -6.10 -11.69
CA ALA A 206 -16.86 -6.43 -10.60
C ALA A 206 -17.16 -5.63 -9.32
N ALA A 207 -17.55 -4.35 -9.43
CA ALA A 207 -17.93 -3.53 -8.28
C ALA A 207 -19.14 -4.11 -7.49
N THR A 208 -19.97 -4.94 -8.10
CA THR A 208 -21.06 -5.61 -7.37
C THR A 208 -20.58 -6.75 -6.45
N PHE A 209 -19.39 -7.29 -6.71
CA PHE A 209 -18.77 -8.32 -5.88
C PHE A 209 -18.05 -7.76 -4.65
N THR A 210 -17.66 -6.47 -4.70
CA THR A 210 -17.04 -5.75 -3.58
C THR A 210 -17.74 -4.39 -3.40
N PRO A 211 -18.99 -4.37 -2.91
CA PRO A 211 -19.74 -3.13 -2.79
C PRO A 211 -19.07 -2.18 -1.80
N SER A 212 -18.98 -0.91 -2.18
CA SER A 212 -18.46 0.14 -1.30
C SER A 212 -19.46 0.43 -0.18
N PHE A 213 -18.95 0.58 1.05
CA PHE A 213 -19.75 1.02 2.20
C PHE A 213 -20.27 2.48 2.07
N ILE A 214 -19.74 3.24 1.10
CA ILE A 214 -20.16 4.63 0.83
C ILE A 214 -21.43 4.66 -0.03
N ASN A 215 -21.65 3.62 -0.84
CA ASN A 215 -22.81 3.55 -1.73
C ASN A 215 -24.00 2.89 -1.03
N SER A 216 -25.20 3.37 -1.32
CA SER A 216 -26.43 2.71 -0.88
C SER A 216 -26.58 1.34 -1.52
N ASP A 217 -27.07 0.38 -0.76
CA ASP A 217 -27.33 -0.97 -1.24
C ASP A 217 -28.40 -0.99 -2.31
N THR A 218 -28.06 -1.56 -3.46
CA THR A 218 -29.01 -1.88 -4.50
C THR A 218 -29.72 -3.21 -4.20
N TRP A 219 -30.86 -3.48 -4.84
CA TRP A 219 -31.54 -4.77 -4.72
C TRP A 219 -30.62 -5.93 -5.15
N TRP A 220 -29.75 -5.68 -6.13
CA TRP A 220 -28.77 -6.65 -6.64
C TRP A 220 -27.68 -6.96 -5.59
N THR A 221 -27.16 -5.93 -4.97
CA THR A 221 -26.19 -6.07 -3.87
C THR A 221 -26.78 -6.87 -2.70
N ARG A 222 -28.03 -6.56 -2.31
CA ARG A 222 -28.75 -7.32 -1.28
C ARG A 222 -28.97 -8.78 -1.67
N LEU A 223 -29.29 -9.06 -2.92
CA LEU A 223 -29.44 -10.42 -3.42
C LEU A 223 -28.12 -11.19 -3.35
N LEU A 224 -27.02 -10.60 -3.83
CA LEU A 224 -25.71 -11.23 -3.88
C LEU A 224 -25.13 -11.48 -2.47
N HIS A 225 -25.22 -10.50 -1.60
CA HIS A 225 -24.57 -10.57 -0.28
C HIS A 225 -25.52 -10.96 0.86
N GLY A 226 -26.82 -10.85 0.68
CA GLY A 226 -27.82 -11.14 1.71
C GLY A 226 -28.59 -12.45 1.50
N SER A 227 -28.45 -13.15 0.36
CA SER A 227 -29.13 -14.41 0.11
C SER A 227 -28.17 -15.58 0.10
N LYS A 228 -28.65 -16.75 0.54
CA LYS A 228 -27.87 -18.01 0.47
C LYS A 228 -27.38 -18.37 -0.93
N TYR A 229 -28.15 -18.02 -1.95
CA TYR A 229 -27.79 -18.31 -3.35
C TYR A 229 -26.71 -17.33 -3.84
N GLY A 230 -26.86 -16.03 -3.50
CA GLY A 230 -25.87 -15.03 -3.81
C GLY A 230 -24.52 -15.30 -3.14
N VAL A 231 -24.51 -15.61 -1.85
CA VAL A 231 -23.29 -15.98 -1.11
C VAL A 231 -22.61 -17.21 -1.74
N LYS A 232 -23.38 -18.23 -2.17
CA LYS A 232 -22.82 -19.37 -2.89
C LYS A 232 -22.21 -18.99 -4.23
N LEU A 233 -22.87 -18.11 -4.99
CA LEU A 233 -22.38 -17.59 -6.26
C LEU A 233 -21.07 -16.82 -6.06
N MET A 234 -21.04 -15.96 -5.04
CA MET A 234 -19.83 -15.21 -4.65
C MET A 234 -18.68 -16.14 -4.28
N GLY A 235 -18.95 -17.16 -3.47
CA GLY A 235 -17.96 -18.19 -3.12
C GLY A 235 -17.38 -18.92 -4.33
N SER A 236 -18.24 -19.28 -5.31
CA SER A 236 -17.80 -19.91 -6.55
C SER A 236 -16.95 -18.95 -7.40
N PHE A 237 -17.33 -17.69 -7.48
CA PHE A 237 -16.56 -16.67 -8.20
C PHE A 237 -15.16 -16.54 -7.61
N TRP A 238 -15.05 -16.31 -6.30
CA TRP A 238 -13.75 -16.14 -5.64
C TRP A 238 -12.90 -17.42 -5.70
N SER A 239 -13.50 -18.60 -5.61
CA SER A 239 -12.79 -19.86 -5.82
C SER A 239 -12.21 -20.00 -7.22
N THR A 240 -12.90 -19.47 -8.24
CA THR A 240 -12.39 -19.44 -9.61
C THR A 240 -11.22 -18.49 -9.75
N VAL A 241 -11.34 -17.29 -9.17
CA VAL A 241 -10.26 -16.30 -9.15
C VAL A 241 -9.01 -16.83 -8.44
N ASP A 242 -9.18 -17.52 -7.30
CA ASP A 242 -8.08 -18.18 -6.60
C ASP A 242 -7.38 -19.21 -7.49
N LYS A 243 -8.17 -20.10 -8.10
CA LYS A 243 -7.62 -21.13 -9.00
C LYS A 243 -6.83 -20.52 -10.16
N GLU A 244 -7.37 -19.50 -10.83
CA GLU A 244 -6.69 -18.80 -11.93
C GLU A 244 -5.40 -18.14 -11.44
N THR A 245 -5.42 -17.49 -10.28
CA THR A 245 -4.24 -16.86 -9.68
C THR A 245 -3.15 -17.88 -9.36
N ARG A 246 -3.50 -19.04 -8.80
CA ARG A 246 -2.55 -20.13 -8.52
C ARG A 246 -1.94 -20.68 -9.80
N GLN A 247 -2.74 -20.83 -10.85
CA GLN A 247 -2.27 -21.29 -12.16
C GLN A 247 -1.30 -20.30 -12.80
N ASP A 248 -1.65 -18.99 -12.80
CA ASP A 248 -0.77 -17.94 -13.35
C ASP A 248 0.55 -17.81 -12.58
N ALA A 249 0.54 -18.08 -11.27
CA ALA A 249 1.73 -18.10 -10.45
C ALA A 249 2.52 -19.40 -10.54
N ASP A 250 2.04 -20.39 -11.29
CA ASP A 250 2.59 -21.75 -11.34
C ASP A 250 2.79 -22.37 -9.95
N PHE A 251 1.82 -22.09 -9.07
CA PHE A 251 1.94 -22.35 -7.63
C PHE A 251 2.10 -23.86 -7.34
N GLU A 252 1.34 -24.72 -8.02
CA GLU A 252 1.31 -26.15 -7.76
C GLU A 252 2.61 -26.86 -8.20
N HIS A 253 3.34 -26.29 -9.16
CA HIS A 253 4.58 -26.88 -9.67
C HIS A 253 5.85 -26.33 -9.01
N ARG A 254 5.72 -25.35 -8.11
CA ARG A 254 6.86 -24.79 -7.41
C ARG A 254 7.41 -25.76 -6.37
N LYS A 255 8.74 -25.94 -6.40
CA LYS A 255 9.45 -26.73 -5.39
C LYS A 255 9.58 -25.91 -4.09
N ASN A 256 9.55 -26.58 -2.94
CA ASN A 256 9.80 -25.98 -1.63
C ASN A 256 8.78 -24.92 -1.19
N LEU A 257 7.51 -25.17 -1.44
CA LEU A 257 6.44 -24.28 -0.98
C LEU A 257 6.34 -24.17 0.56
N GLY A 258 6.82 -25.18 1.30
CA GLY A 258 6.73 -25.19 2.76
C GLY A 258 5.30 -24.99 3.24
N GLY A 259 5.11 -24.14 4.25
CA GLY A 259 3.80 -23.78 4.76
C GLY A 259 2.91 -22.98 3.81
N PHE A 260 3.46 -22.49 2.68
CA PHE A 260 2.65 -21.79 1.68
C PHE A 260 1.66 -22.68 0.95
N LYS A 261 1.87 -23.99 0.94
CA LYS A 261 0.97 -24.95 0.30
C LYS A 261 -0.45 -24.90 0.87
N ASP A 262 -0.58 -24.63 2.15
CA ASP A 262 -1.85 -24.64 2.88
C ASP A 262 -2.47 -23.23 3.03
N LEU A 263 -1.85 -22.21 2.45
CA LEU A 263 -2.38 -20.84 2.52
C LEU A 263 -3.67 -20.73 1.70
N LYS A 264 -4.70 -20.21 2.34
CA LYS A 264 -5.92 -19.81 1.66
C LYS A 264 -5.73 -18.41 1.03
N PRO A 265 -6.39 -18.13 -0.11
CA PRO A 265 -6.37 -16.82 -0.69
C PRO A 265 -6.97 -15.80 0.27
N HIS A 266 -6.42 -14.61 0.25
CA HIS A 266 -7.02 -13.48 0.94
C HIS A 266 -8.26 -13.07 0.13
N THR A 267 -9.41 -13.53 0.55
CA THR A 267 -10.68 -13.00 0.04
C THR A 267 -10.98 -11.70 0.79
N PRO A 268 -11.27 -10.60 0.07
CA PRO A 268 -11.68 -9.35 0.68
C PRO A 268 -13.00 -9.46 1.42
#